data_a32bae09fff680cb9c3e6760515bef77
#
_entry.id   a32bae09fff680cb9c3e6760515bef77
#
_cell.length_a   1.000
_cell.length_b   1.000
_cell.length_c   1.000
_cell.angle_alpha   90.00
_cell.angle_beta   90.00
_cell.angle_gamma   90.00
#
_symmetry.space_group_name_H-M   'P 1'
#
loop_
_entity.id
_entity.type
_entity.pdbx_description
1 polymer ?
#
loop_
_entity_poly.entity_id
_entity_poly.type
_entity_poly.pdbx_seq_one_letter_code
_entity_poly.pdbx_strand_id
1 'polypeptide(L)'
;MKKRLTQILALSFVVVLCLSTTALATARRASLYLDDYYVNSAALSGGRVVIEFDVDATKTVSQVGAGCIVLQEKNSSGKWTNVAYYYPVGYPDMVAYNRSSHEGSVTYYGTVGEQYRGIVTVYAKDANGEDSRDITTGTVTARK
;
A
#
# COMPACT_ATOMS: atom_id res chain seq x y z
N MET A 1 16.01 -50.25 -34.91
CA MET A 1 15.49 -48.84 -35.09
C MET A 1 14.46 -48.47 -34.05
N LYS A 2 13.41 -49.26 -33.78
CA LYS A 2 12.34 -48.90 -32.79
C LYS A 2 12.85 -48.57 -31.39
N LYS A 3 13.77 -49.33 -30.81
CA LYS A 3 14.32 -49.07 -29.46
C LYS A 3 15.09 -47.74 -29.33
N ARG A 4 15.85 -47.36 -30.38
CA ARG A 4 16.59 -46.06 -30.37
C ARG A 4 15.64 -44.86 -30.48
N LEU A 5 14.57 -44.98 -31.26
CA LEU A 5 13.56 -43.95 -31.41
C LEU A 5 12.81 -43.70 -30.12
N THR A 6 12.46 -44.77 -29.38
CA THR A 6 11.79 -44.68 -28.06
C THR A 6 12.71 -44.03 -26.99
N GLN A 7 14.03 -44.34 -27.04
CA GLN A 7 15.00 -43.72 -26.12
C GLN A 7 15.17 -42.21 -26.39
N ILE A 8 15.22 -41.80 -27.67
CA ILE A 8 15.33 -40.40 -28.04
C ILE A 8 14.05 -39.64 -27.64
N LEU A 9 12.89 -40.25 -27.84
CA LEU A 9 11.60 -39.65 -27.45
C LEU A 9 11.46 -39.48 -25.92
N ALA A 10 11.92 -40.48 -25.14
CA ALA A 10 11.95 -40.41 -23.70
C ALA A 10 12.92 -39.35 -23.17
N LEU A 11 14.09 -39.21 -23.78
CA LEU A 11 15.09 -38.22 -23.40
C LEU A 11 14.62 -36.78 -23.71
N SER A 12 13.93 -36.58 -24.84
CA SER A 12 13.38 -35.28 -25.20
C SER A 12 12.25 -34.85 -24.25
N PHE A 13 11.43 -35.81 -23.77
CA PHE A 13 10.36 -35.54 -22.83
C PHE A 13 10.89 -35.15 -21.43
N VAL A 14 11.99 -35.78 -20.98
CA VAL A 14 12.66 -35.42 -19.72
C VAL A 14 13.26 -34.01 -19.78
N VAL A 15 13.88 -33.64 -20.91
CA VAL A 15 14.46 -32.32 -21.09
C VAL A 15 13.39 -31.22 -21.09
N VAL A 16 12.22 -31.46 -21.70
CA VAL A 16 11.08 -30.53 -21.69
C VAL A 16 10.49 -30.35 -20.29
N LEU A 17 10.43 -31.43 -19.48
CA LEU A 17 10.00 -31.36 -18.08
C LEU A 17 10.96 -30.58 -17.17
N CYS A 18 12.27 -30.62 -17.46
CA CYS A 18 13.25 -29.85 -16.69
C CYS A 18 13.25 -28.35 -17.01
N LEU A 19 12.75 -27.96 -18.18
CA LEU A 19 12.66 -26.54 -18.58
C LEU A 19 11.40 -25.84 -18.07
N SER A 20 10.42 -26.56 -17.54
CA SER A 20 9.15 -26.00 -17.08
C SER A 20 9.11 -25.58 -15.61
N THR A 21 10.24 -25.62 -14.89
CA THR A 21 10.30 -25.22 -13.47
C THR A 21 11.11 -23.95 -13.23
N THR A 22 11.05 -22.97 -14.11
CA THR A 22 11.28 -21.61 -13.68
C THR A 22 9.96 -21.05 -13.15
N ALA A 23 9.51 -21.59 -12.02
CA ALA A 23 8.66 -20.82 -11.15
C ALA A 23 9.48 -19.58 -10.78
N LEU A 24 9.20 -18.46 -11.43
CA LEU A 24 9.56 -17.14 -10.94
C LEU A 24 8.82 -16.98 -9.62
N ALA A 25 9.35 -17.54 -8.56
CA ALA A 25 9.06 -17.08 -7.23
C ALA A 25 9.54 -15.63 -7.23
N THR A 26 8.62 -14.71 -7.52
CA THR A 26 8.81 -13.32 -7.17
C THR A 26 8.99 -13.38 -5.66
N ALA A 27 10.25 -13.34 -5.22
CA ALA A 27 10.56 -13.20 -3.82
C ALA A 27 9.89 -11.89 -3.41
N ARG A 28 8.73 -11.98 -2.74
CA ARG A 28 8.23 -10.86 -1.96
C ARG A 28 9.39 -10.54 -1.04
N ARG A 29 10.08 -9.42 -1.31
CA ARG A 29 11.04 -8.90 -0.36
C ARG A 29 10.24 -8.75 0.93
N ALA A 30 10.56 -9.58 1.92
CA ALA A 30 10.06 -9.36 3.26
C ALA A 30 10.49 -7.93 3.63
N SER A 31 9.53 -7.12 4.02
CA SER A 31 9.85 -5.79 4.53
C SER A 31 10.72 -5.96 5.76
N LEU A 32 11.80 -5.21 5.86
CA LEU A 32 12.69 -5.26 7.02
C LEU A 32 12.16 -4.40 8.18
N TYR A 33 11.35 -3.41 7.87
CA TYR A 33 10.86 -2.42 8.82
C TYR A 33 9.34 -2.40 8.97
N LEU A 34 8.57 -2.59 7.88
CA LEU A 34 7.10 -2.68 7.92
C LEU A 34 6.67 -4.13 8.15
N ASP A 35 5.84 -4.37 9.17
CA ASP A 35 5.23 -5.67 9.48
C ASP A 35 3.80 -5.75 8.93
N ASP A 36 2.93 -4.87 9.39
CA ASP A 36 1.55 -4.76 8.91
C ASP A 36 1.13 -3.31 8.75
N TYR A 37 0.10 -3.07 7.95
CA TYR A 37 -0.48 -1.75 7.77
C TYR A 37 -1.91 -1.84 7.24
N TYR A 38 -2.73 -0.90 7.69
CA TYR A 38 -4.10 -0.75 7.26
C TYR A 38 -4.39 0.72 6.94
N VAL A 39 -5.14 0.97 5.87
CA VAL A 39 -5.64 2.30 5.53
C VAL A 39 -7.11 2.24 5.18
N ASN A 40 -7.86 3.24 5.60
CA ASN A 40 -9.29 3.32 5.40
C ASN A 40 -9.72 4.74 5.04
N SER A 41 -10.90 4.86 4.44
CA SER A 41 -11.60 6.13 4.26
C SER A 41 -13.02 6.02 4.82
N ALA A 42 -13.47 7.06 5.51
CA ALA A 42 -14.80 7.15 6.06
C ALA A 42 -15.44 8.50 5.70
N ALA A 43 -16.75 8.48 5.42
CA ALA A 43 -17.53 9.69 5.25
C ALA A 43 -18.38 9.93 6.50
N LEU A 44 -18.16 11.06 7.17
CA LEU A 44 -18.94 11.50 8.32
C LEU A 44 -19.91 12.61 7.92
N SER A 45 -20.82 12.97 8.81
CA SER A 45 -21.76 14.07 8.60
C SER A 45 -21.06 15.42 8.40
N GLY A 46 -21.69 16.33 7.68
CA GLY A 46 -21.14 17.67 7.42
C GLY A 46 -20.06 17.71 6.35
N GLY A 47 -20.08 16.81 5.39
CA GLY A 47 -19.12 16.75 4.28
C GLY A 47 -17.73 16.24 4.68
N ARG A 48 -17.56 15.74 5.90
CA ARG A 48 -16.24 15.28 6.38
C ARG A 48 -15.86 13.95 5.74
N VAL A 49 -14.67 13.94 5.14
CA VAL A 49 -13.98 12.74 4.63
C VAL A 49 -12.75 12.52 5.51
N VAL A 50 -12.67 11.37 6.16
CA VAL A 50 -11.56 11.00 7.04
C VAL A 50 -10.74 9.93 6.36
N ILE A 51 -9.43 10.12 6.31
CA ILE A 51 -8.47 9.09 5.88
C ILE A 51 -7.73 8.63 7.13
N GLU A 52 -7.82 7.35 7.42
CA GLU A 52 -7.23 6.70 8.59
C GLU A 52 -6.09 5.79 8.15
N PHE A 53 -5.08 5.68 8.98
CA PHE A 53 -3.99 4.73 8.81
C PHE A 53 -3.62 4.10 10.14
N ASP A 54 -3.15 2.86 10.07
CA ASP A 54 -2.54 2.11 11.15
C ASP A 54 -1.31 1.40 10.57
N VAL A 55 -0.16 1.51 11.22
CA VAL A 55 1.13 1.02 10.72
C VAL A 55 1.89 0.34 11.84
N ASP A 56 2.22 -0.92 11.62
CA ASP A 56 3.06 -1.72 12.50
C ASP A 56 4.44 -1.93 11.87
N ALA A 57 5.48 -1.68 12.65
CA ALA A 57 6.86 -1.97 12.30
C ALA A 57 7.29 -3.31 12.92
N THR A 58 8.23 -3.99 12.30
CA THR A 58 8.79 -5.28 12.78
C THR A 58 9.45 -5.20 14.15
N LYS A 59 9.80 -3.99 14.59
CA LYS A 59 10.45 -3.68 15.88
C LYS A 59 10.24 -2.19 16.20
N THR A 60 10.68 -1.76 17.37
CA THR A 60 10.79 -0.33 17.66
C THR A 60 11.76 0.32 16.67
N VAL A 61 11.29 1.35 15.97
CA VAL A 61 12.00 2.11 14.95
C VAL A 61 12.07 3.60 15.31
N SER A 62 12.93 4.34 14.67
CA SER A 62 13.05 5.79 14.94
C SER A 62 11.82 6.58 14.48
N GLN A 63 11.14 6.13 13.44
CA GLN A 63 9.92 6.74 12.91
C GLN A 63 8.99 5.68 12.31
N VAL A 64 7.68 5.78 12.59
CA VAL A 64 6.62 4.93 12.03
C VAL A 64 5.36 5.76 11.82
N GLY A 65 4.64 5.53 10.71
CA GLY A 65 3.38 6.21 10.41
C GLY A 65 3.15 6.49 8.93
N ALA A 66 2.52 7.62 8.61
CA ALA A 66 2.25 8.08 7.26
C ALA A 66 3.18 9.25 6.87
N GLY A 67 3.98 9.08 5.81
CA GLY A 67 4.88 10.10 5.28
C GLY A 67 4.18 11.10 4.36
N CYS A 68 3.11 10.68 3.72
CA CYS A 68 2.26 11.52 2.88
C CYS A 68 0.85 10.93 2.80
N ILE A 69 -0.15 11.79 2.77
CA ILE A 69 -1.53 11.42 2.40
C ILE A 69 -1.97 12.36 1.29
N VAL A 70 -2.34 11.81 0.14
CA VAL A 70 -2.93 12.53 -0.98
C VAL A 70 -4.41 12.24 -1.03
N LEU A 71 -5.26 13.25 -0.88
CA LEU A 71 -6.69 13.10 -1.08
C LEU A 71 -7.05 13.35 -2.53
N GLN A 72 -7.84 12.48 -3.10
CA GLN A 72 -8.36 12.57 -4.46
C GLN A 72 -9.88 12.68 -4.48
N GLU A 73 -10.38 13.54 -5.34
CA GLU A 73 -11.79 13.68 -5.68
C GLU A 73 -12.03 13.14 -7.09
N LYS A 74 -13.15 12.47 -7.31
CA LYS A 74 -13.56 11.98 -8.62
C LYS A 74 -14.33 13.07 -9.34
N ASN A 75 -13.79 13.55 -10.43
CA ASN A 75 -14.43 14.61 -11.24
C ASN A 75 -15.60 14.06 -12.07
N SER A 76 -16.37 14.97 -12.71
CA SER A 76 -17.52 14.65 -13.54
C SER A 76 -17.22 13.73 -14.74
N SER A 77 -15.96 13.68 -15.21
CA SER A 77 -15.50 12.76 -16.25
C SER A 77 -15.08 11.37 -15.72
N GLY A 78 -15.22 11.14 -14.42
CA GLY A 78 -14.85 9.89 -13.75
C GLY A 78 -13.37 9.74 -13.45
N LYS A 79 -12.56 10.79 -13.64
CA LYS A 79 -11.12 10.79 -13.34
C LYS A 79 -10.85 11.26 -11.91
N TRP A 80 -9.84 10.70 -11.29
CA TRP A 80 -9.35 11.10 -9.97
C TRP A 80 -8.42 12.30 -10.09
N THR A 81 -8.66 13.34 -9.28
CA THR A 81 -7.88 14.58 -9.22
C THR A 81 -7.42 14.80 -7.78
N ASN A 82 -6.15 15.13 -7.57
CA ASN A 82 -5.63 15.43 -6.25
C ASN A 82 -6.18 16.78 -5.77
N VAL A 83 -6.81 16.79 -4.60
CA VAL A 83 -7.45 17.98 -4.01
C VAL A 83 -6.82 18.43 -2.70
N ALA A 84 -6.09 17.57 -2.01
CA ALA A 84 -5.35 17.92 -0.81
C ALA A 84 -4.12 17.02 -0.62
N TYR A 85 -3.11 17.57 0.07
CA TYR A 85 -1.87 16.90 0.45
C TYR A 85 -1.60 17.14 1.94
N TYR A 86 -1.27 16.08 2.66
CA TYR A 86 -0.92 16.13 4.07
C TYR A 86 0.47 15.56 4.27
N TYR A 87 1.32 16.27 5.01
CA TYR A 87 2.67 15.89 5.33
C TYR A 87 2.94 16.06 6.83
N PRO A 88 3.84 15.28 7.45
CA PRO A 88 4.15 15.38 8.87
C PRO A 88 4.58 16.76 9.35
N VAL A 89 5.20 17.57 8.48
CA VAL A 89 5.60 18.95 8.81
C VAL A 89 4.43 19.85 9.19
N GLY A 90 3.25 19.64 8.58
CA GLY A 90 2.01 20.35 8.91
C GLY A 90 1.06 19.57 9.81
N TYR A 91 1.26 18.26 9.89
CA TYR A 91 0.42 17.30 10.62
C TYR A 91 1.31 16.33 11.42
N PRO A 92 1.93 16.79 12.52
CA PRO A 92 2.93 16.00 13.26
C PRO A 92 2.38 14.68 13.79
N ASP A 93 1.07 14.58 14.03
CA ASP A 93 0.41 13.34 14.46
C ASP A 93 0.36 12.24 13.39
N MET A 94 0.85 12.52 12.17
CA MET A 94 1.00 11.49 11.14
C MET A 94 2.15 10.52 11.43
N VAL A 95 3.08 10.86 12.32
CA VAL A 95 4.30 10.09 12.61
C VAL A 95 4.53 9.97 14.10
N ALA A 96 4.84 8.77 14.57
CA ALA A 96 5.36 8.53 15.91
C ALA A 96 6.87 8.24 15.88
N TYR A 97 7.54 8.57 16.97
CA TYR A 97 8.98 8.40 17.14
C TYR A 97 9.30 7.37 18.23
N ASN A 98 10.32 6.54 17.97
CA ASN A 98 10.78 5.51 18.91
C ASN A 98 9.65 4.56 19.33
N ARG A 99 8.87 4.08 18.36
CA ARG A 99 7.75 3.15 18.54
C ARG A 99 7.78 2.05 17.50
N SER A 100 7.03 0.98 17.77
CA SER A 100 6.80 -0.12 16.83
C SER A 100 5.47 0.00 16.08
N SER A 101 4.59 0.92 16.47
CA SER A 101 3.29 1.13 15.80
C SER A 101 2.82 2.58 15.93
N HIS A 102 1.98 2.99 14.99
CA HIS A 102 1.30 4.27 15.03
C HIS A 102 0.02 4.26 14.21
N GLU A 103 -1.04 4.76 14.80
CA GLU A 103 -2.32 5.03 14.14
C GLU A 103 -2.58 6.54 14.08
N GLY A 104 -3.28 6.98 13.04
CA GLY A 104 -3.65 8.38 12.90
C GLY A 104 -4.66 8.63 11.80
N SER A 105 -5.08 9.86 11.67
CA SER A 105 -6.03 10.26 10.64
C SER A 105 -5.88 11.71 10.21
N VAL A 106 -6.38 12.03 9.02
CA VAL A 106 -6.58 13.41 8.54
C VAL A 106 -8.04 13.57 8.11
N THR A 107 -8.56 14.79 8.28
CA THR A 107 -9.93 15.12 7.91
C THR A 107 -9.94 16.19 6.82
N TYR A 108 -10.74 15.95 5.79
CA TYR A 108 -11.02 16.90 4.71
C TYR A 108 -12.51 17.23 4.67
N TYR A 109 -12.86 18.46 4.37
CA TYR A 109 -14.23 18.90 4.18
C TYR A 109 -14.54 18.93 2.68
N GLY A 110 -15.14 17.84 2.21
CA GLY A 110 -15.48 17.63 0.81
C GLY A 110 -16.85 18.21 0.45
N THR A 111 -17.12 18.26 -0.84
CA THR A 111 -18.43 18.60 -1.39
C THR A 111 -19.39 17.44 -1.22
N VAL A 112 -20.53 17.65 -0.56
CA VAL A 112 -21.56 16.64 -0.37
C VAL A 112 -22.02 16.07 -1.71
N GLY A 113 -22.02 14.74 -1.83
CA GLY A 113 -22.38 14.01 -3.05
C GLY A 113 -21.18 13.63 -3.92
N GLU A 114 -20.02 14.25 -3.74
CA GLU A 114 -18.80 13.91 -4.48
C GLU A 114 -18.06 12.72 -3.86
N GLN A 115 -17.30 11.98 -4.68
CA GLN A 115 -16.57 10.80 -4.28
C GLN A 115 -15.10 11.12 -3.99
N TYR A 116 -14.58 10.54 -2.92
CA TYR A 116 -13.21 10.75 -2.43
C TYR A 116 -12.51 9.42 -2.14
N ARG A 117 -11.18 9.43 -2.26
CA ARG A 117 -10.28 8.38 -1.77
C ARG A 117 -8.95 8.96 -1.34
N GLY A 118 -8.21 8.25 -0.50
CA GLY A 118 -6.85 8.61 -0.10
C GLY A 118 -5.81 7.71 -0.76
N ILE A 119 -4.63 8.27 -1.02
CA ILE A 119 -3.40 7.50 -1.25
C ILE A 119 -2.51 7.81 -0.07
N VAL A 120 -2.19 6.80 0.73
CA VAL A 120 -1.40 6.93 1.96
C VAL A 120 -0.04 6.27 1.73
N THR A 121 1.03 7.03 1.87
CA THR A 121 2.39 6.50 1.93
C THR A 121 2.69 6.12 3.38
N VAL A 122 2.50 4.84 3.73
CA VAL A 122 2.89 4.30 5.03
C VAL A 122 4.39 4.01 5.04
N TYR A 123 5.06 4.22 6.18
CA TYR A 123 6.48 3.93 6.29
C TYR A 123 6.93 3.61 7.71
N ALA A 124 8.05 2.90 7.79
CA ALA A 124 8.81 2.68 9.01
C ALA A 124 10.29 2.90 8.70
N LYS A 125 10.99 3.68 9.56
CA LYS A 125 12.35 4.13 9.35
C LYS A 125 13.19 3.98 10.60
N ASP A 126 14.42 3.50 10.40
CA ASP A 126 15.45 3.41 11.44
C ASP A 126 16.77 4.00 10.92
N ALA A 127 17.79 4.04 11.76
CA ALA A 127 19.14 4.53 11.40
C ALA A 127 19.76 3.80 10.19
N ASN A 128 19.37 2.54 9.95
CA ASN A 128 19.94 1.67 8.93
C ASN A 128 19.10 1.57 7.64
N GLY A 129 17.95 2.24 7.58
CA GLY A 129 17.11 2.23 6.37
C GLY A 129 15.63 2.47 6.65
N GLU A 130 14.84 2.37 5.59
CA GLU A 130 13.39 2.55 5.64
C GLU A 130 12.68 1.62 4.65
N ASP A 131 11.44 1.30 4.98
CA ASP A 131 10.48 0.71 4.06
C ASP A 131 9.25 1.61 3.96
N SER A 132 8.72 1.75 2.76
CA SER A 132 7.49 2.50 2.51
C SER A 132 6.61 1.82 1.47
N ARG A 133 5.30 2.10 1.54
CA ARG A 133 4.29 1.61 0.60
C ARG A 133 3.22 2.66 0.36
N ASP A 134 2.81 2.81 -0.89
CA ASP A 134 1.65 3.61 -1.27
C ASP A 134 0.41 2.72 -1.32
N ILE A 135 -0.58 3.03 -0.50
CA ILE A 135 -1.82 2.28 -0.39
C ILE A 135 -2.99 3.20 -0.71
N THR A 136 -3.86 2.76 -1.61
CA THR A 136 -5.08 3.48 -1.94
C THR A 136 -6.24 2.97 -1.08
N THR A 137 -6.96 3.87 -0.42
CA THR A 137 -8.16 3.54 0.37
C THR A 137 -9.35 3.16 -0.52
N GLY A 138 -10.39 2.63 0.08
CA GLY A 138 -11.70 2.54 -0.56
C GLY A 138 -12.23 3.93 -0.95
N THR A 139 -13.26 3.95 -1.80
CA THR A 139 -13.96 5.18 -2.21
C THR A 139 -15.13 5.44 -1.26
N VAL A 140 -15.28 6.69 -0.83
CA VAL A 140 -16.43 7.15 -0.02
C VAL A 140 -17.10 8.35 -0.69
N THR A 141 -18.39 8.54 -0.41
CA THR A 141 -19.15 9.71 -0.87
C THR A 141 -19.38 10.64 0.31
N ALA A 142 -18.97 11.90 0.18
CA ALA A 142 -19.19 12.92 1.21
C ALA A 142 -20.69 13.13 1.44
N ARG A 143 -21.12 13.17 2.70
CA ARG A 143 -22.55 13.20 3.10
C ARG A 143 -22.85 14.36 4.04
N LYS A 144 -24.15 14.74 4.07
CA LYS A 144 -24.66 15.73 5.04
C LYS A 144 -24.44 15.32 6.49
#